data_c2ddbcedc8160a230ea10c49ba1936bf
#
_entry.id   c2ddbcedc8160a230ea10c49ba1936bf
#
_cell.length_a   1.000
_cell.length_b   1.000
_cell.length_c   1.000
_cell.angle_alpha   90.00
_cell.angle_beta   90.00
_cell.angle_gamma   90.00
#
_symmetry.space_group_name_H-M   'P 1'
#
loop_
_entity.id
_entity.type
_entity.pdbx_description
1 polymer ?
#
loop_
_entity_poly.entity_id
_entity_poly.type
_entity_poly.pdbx_seq_one_letter_code
_entity_poly.pdbx_strand_id
1 'polypeptide(L)'
;MADQTGRASLHAVVSGIVQGVFYRRFVLQEAAELGLSGRVRNLFDGRVEVEAEGDRQKLEQLIKRLHKGPPGAQVTDMATEWTDPRGEYKDFRVDYD
;
A
#
# COMPACT_ATOMS: atom_id res chain seq x y z
N MET A 1 -9.70 7.44 14.18
CA MET A 1 -8.98 8.59 14.69
C MET A 1 -7.49 8.28 14.71
N ALA A 2 -6.67 9.21 14.22
CA ALA A 2 -5.22 9.03 14.25
C ALA A 2 -4.73 9.00 15.70
N ASP A 3 -3.67 8.25 15.98
CA ASP A 3 -3.09 8.26 17.30
C ASP A 3 -2.34 9.57 17.52
N GLN A 4 -1.88 9.79 18.75
CA GLN A 4 -1.27 11.06 19.14
C GLN A 4 0.13 11.23 18.56
N THR A 5 0.72 10.17 17.99
CA THR A 5 2.04 10.24 17.38
C THR A 5 1.99 10.62 15.91
N GLY A 6 0.79 10.78 15.35
CA GLY A 6 0.62 11.02 13.92
C GLY A 6 0.76 9.76 13.08
N ARG A 7 0.80 8.61 13.70
CA ARG A 7 0.91 7.32 13.02
C ARG A 7 -0.48 6.73 12.77
N ALA A 8 -0.58 5.93 11.72
CA ALA A 8 -1.84 5.29 11.34
C ALA A 8 -1.54 3.98 10.63
N SER A 9 -2.58 3.21 10.40
CA SER A 9 -2.54 2.01 9.58
C SER A 9 -3.52 2.19 8.42
N LEU A 10 -3.09 1.82 7.22
CA LEU A 10 -3.86 1.93 6.00
C LEU A 10 -4.07 0.54 5.40
N HIS A 11 -5.30 0.26 5.02
CA HIS A 11 -5.62 -0.91 4.20
C HIS A 11 -6.18 -0.41 2.89
N ALA A 12 -5.56 -0.80 1.77
CA ALA A 12 -5.98 -0.37 0.45
C ALA A 12 -6.15 -1.58 -0.46
N VAL A 13 -7.20 -1.55 -1.27
CA VAL A 13 -7.41 -2.57 -2.30
C VAL A 13 -7.49 -1.83 -3.63
N VAL A 14 -6.58 -2.17 -4.54
CA VAL A 14 -6.37 -1.46 -5.79
C VAL A 14 -6.90 -2.31 -6.93
N SER A 15 -7.74 -1.72 -7.77
CA SER A 15 -8.36 -2.38 -8.92
C SER A 15 -7.84 -1.79 -10.22
N GLY A 16 -7.88 -2.59 -11.28
CA GLY A 16 -7.47 -2.16 -12.61
C GLY A 16 -6.44 -3.12 -13.20
N ILE A 17 -5.58 -2.60 -14.06
CA ILE A 17 -4.46 -3.37 -14.62
C ILE A 17 -3.29 -3.18 -13.65
N VAL A 18 -3.24 -4.05 -12.64
CA VAL A 18 -2.28 -3.93 -11.53
C VAL A 18 -1.55 -5.23 -11.23
N GLN A 19 -1.89 -6.33 -11.91
CA GLN A 19 -1.12 -7.57 -11.80
C GLN A 19 -0.37 -7.80 -13.11
N GLY A 20 0.81 -8.42 -13.03
CA GLY A 20 1.62 -8.69 -14.20
C GLY A 20 2.35 -7.47 -14.77
N VAL A 21 2.38 -6.36 -14.05
CA VAL A 21 3.02 -5.10 -14.47
C VAL A 21 4.01 -4.60 -13.42
N PHE A 22 4.52 -5.51 -12.59
CA PHE A 22 5.46 -5.19 -11.49
C PHE A 22 4.88 -4.26 -10.46
N TYR A 23 3.56 -4.27 -10.28
CA TYR A 23 2.91 -3.35 -9.35
C TYR A 23 3.35 -3.61 -7.91
N ARG A 24 3.45 -4.89 -7.49
CA ARG A 24 3.88 -5.22 -6.13
C ARG A 24 5.29 -4.72 -5.86
N ARG A 25 6.20 -4.85 -6.83
CA ARG A 25 7.57 -4.36 -6.69
C ARG A 25 7.59 -2.83 -6.57
N PHE A 26 6.76 -2.17 -7.35
CA PHE A 26 6.60 -0.73 -7.27
C PHE A 26 6.15 -0.30 -5.87
N VAL A 27 5.13 -0.98 -5.33
CA VAL A 27 4.63 -0.67 -3.97
C VAL A 27 5.73 -0.86 -2.94
N LEU A 28 6.47 -1.95 -3.02
CA LEU A 28 7.58 -2.20 -2.10
C LEU A 28 8.59 -1.04 -2.12
N GLN A 29 8.99 -0.62 -3.31
CA GLN A 29 9.98 0.44 -3.44
C GLN A 29 9.46 1.78 -2.91
N GLU A 30 8.22 2.11 -3.23
CA GLU A 30 7.64 3.39 -2.80
C GLU A 30 7.40 3.41 -1.28
N ALA A 31 6.91 2.32 -0.73
CA ALA A 31 6.68 2.24 0.71
C ALA A 31 8.00 2.30 1.49
N ALA A 32 9.02 1.60 1.00
CA ALA A 32 10.34 1.62 1.64
C ALA A 32 10.93 3.03 1.61
N GLU A 33 10.81 3.73 0.49
CA GLU A 33 11.30 5.10 0.36
C GLU A 33 10.62 6.03 1.36
N LEU A 34 9.33 5.78 1.62
CA LEU A 34 8.55 6.59 2.55
C LEU A 34 8.72 6.15 4.01
N GLY A 35 9.53 5.12 4.25
CA GLY A 35 9.77 4.65 5.63
C GLY A 35 8.60 3.91 6.23
N LEU A 36 7.74 3.31 5.41
CA LEU A 36 6.55 2.61 5.87
C LEU A 36 6.84 1.13 6.06
N SER A 37 6.09 0.50 6.95
CA SER A 37 6.11 -0.96 7.12
C SER A 37 4.78 -1.54 6.66
N GLY A 38 4.75 -2.83 6.33
CA GLY A 38 3.53 -3.47 5.88
C GLY A 38 3.78 -4.56 4.87
N ARG A 39 2.78 -4.78 4.00
CA ARG A 39 2.88 -5.80 2.97
C ARG A 39 2.00 -5.48 1.77
N VAL A 40 2.31 -6.11 0.65
CA VAL A 40 1.51 -6.03 -0.57
C VAL A 40 1.38 -7.43 -1.15
N ARG A 41 0.19 -7.78 -1.64
CA ARG A 41 -0.05 -9.08 -2.28
C ARG A 41 -1.09 -8.97 -3.38
N ASN A 42 -1.04 -9.90 -4.33
CA ASN A 42 -2.09 -10.05 -5.32
C ASN A 42 -3.29 -10.80 -4.73
N LEU A 43 -4.49 -10.38 -5.09
CA LEU A 43 -5.71 -11.10 -4.77
C LEU A 43 -6.13 -11.96 -5.96
N PHE A 44 -6.93 -13.00 -5.71
CA PHE A 44 -7.35 -13.92 -6.77
C PHE A 44 -8.15 -13.25 -7.88
N ASP A 45 -8.86 -12.18 -7.54
CA ASP A 45 -9.74 -11.51 -8.50
C ASP A 45 -9.04 -10.45 -9.35
N GLY A 46 -7.71 -10.38 -9.28
CA GLY A 46 -6.92 -9.46 -10.09
C GLY A 46 -6.58 -8.16 -9.40
N ARG A 47 -7.13 -7.91 -8.21
CA ARG A 47 -6.81 -6.72 -7.44
C ARG A 47 -5.51 -6.92 -6.65
N VAL A 48 -4.98 -5.83 -6.10
CA VAL A 48 -3.79 -5.84 -5.25
C VAL A 48 -4.16 -5.27 -3.90
N GLU A 49 -3.78 -5.97 -2.83
CA GLU A 49 -4.03 -5.54 -1.47
C GLU A 49 -2.76 -5.00 -0.84
N VAL A 50 -2.87 -3.85 -0.19
CA VAL A 50 -1.75 -3.19 0.48
C VAL A 50 -2.16 -2.93 1.93
N GLU A 51 -1.31 -3.34 2.87
CA GLU A 51 -1.41 -2.95 4.27
C GLU A 51 -0.14 -2.19 4.62
N ALA A 52 -0.28 -0.98 5.16
CA ALA A 52 0.87 -0.14 5.44
C ALA A 52 0.66 0.62 6.74
N GLU A 53 1.74 0.77 7.51
CA GLU A 53 1.74 1.52 8.76
C GLU A 53 2.87 2.51 8.77
N GLY A 54 2.65 3.64 9.41
CA GLY A 54 3.66 4.65 9.60
C GLY A 54 3.07 6.02 9.80
N ASP A 55 3.85 7.03 9.48
CA ASP A 55 3.42 8.41 9.55
C ASP A 55 2.23 8.62 8.60
N ARG A 56 1.16 9.22 9.10
CA ARG A 56 -0.05 9.43 8.31
C ARG A 56 0.19 10.20 7.04
N GLN A 57 1.04 11.24 7.10
CA GLN A 57 1.33 12.03 5.91
C GLN A 57 2.07 11.20 4.86
N LYS A 58 2.94 10.30 5.30
CA LYS A 58 3.64 9.39 4.38
C LYS A 58 2.68 8.39 3.76
N LEU A 59 1.72 7.91 4.54
CA LEU A 59 0.68 7.02 4.00
C LEU A 59 -0.17 7.72 2.96
N GLU A 60 -0.48 9.00 3.16
CA GLU A 60 -1.22 9.76 2.16
C GLU A 60 -0.41 9.95 0.88
N GLN A 61 0.91 10.13 1.00
CA GLN A 61 1.78 10.15 -0.18
C GLN A 61 1.79 8.80 -0.89
N LEU A 62 1.79 7.70 -0.12
CA LEU A 62 1.72 6.37 -0.71
C LEU A 62 0.45 6.21 -1.54
N ILE A 63 -0.69 6.65 -1.02
CA ILE A 63 -1.96 6.58 -1.76
C ILE A 63 -1.83 7.27 -3.12
N LYS A 64 -1.24 8.45 -3.17
CA LYS A 64 -1.04 9.16 -4.43
C LYS A 64 -0.17 8.37 -5.39
N ARG A 65 0.90 7.76 -4.88
CA ARG A 65 1.80 6.96 -5.71
C ARG A 65 1.12 5.70 -6.21
N LEU A 66 0.28 5.07 -5.38
CA LEU A 66 -0.47 3.88 -5.78
C LEU A 66 -1.45 4.18 -6.91
N HIS A 67 -2.09 5.35 -6.89
CA HIS A 67 -2.99 5.76 -7.96
C HIS A 67 -2.26 5.91 -9.29
N LYS A 68 -1.05 6.42 -9.25
CA LYS A 68 -0.25 6.59 -10.46
C LYS A 68 0.27 5.24 -10.96
N GLY A 69 0.82 4.44 -10.07
CA GLY A 69 1.38 3.13 -10.41
C GLY A 69 2.63 3.20 -11.29
N PRO A 70 3.23 2.05 -11.58
CA PRO A 70 4.37 1.96 -12.49
C PRO A 70 3.91 2.04 -13.95
N PRO A 71 4.84 2.21 -14.90
CA PRO A 71 4.49 2.13 -16.32
C PRO A 71 3.78 0.82 -16.62
N GLY A 72 2.73 0.88 -17.43
CA GLY A 72 1.92 -0.27 -17.78
C GLY A 72 0.76 -0.55 -16.84
N ALA A 73 0.75 0.03 -15.65
CA ALA A 73 -0.37 -0.12 -14.73
C ALA A 73 -1.46 0.89 -15.09
N GLN A 74 -2.70 0.51 -14.77
CA GLN A 74 -3.85 1.40 -14.93
C GLN A 74 -4.77 1.18 -13.74
N VAL A 75 -4.78 2.12 -12.80
CA VAL A 75 -5.60 2.04 -11.60
C VAL A 75 -6.98 2.63 -11.91
N THR A 76 -8.01 1.81 -11.76
CA THR A 76 -9.39 2.23 -12.04
C THR A 76 -10.17 2.54 -10.78
N ASP A 77 -9.76 1.97 -9.64
CA ASP A 77 -10.44 2.19 -8.36
C ASP A 77 -9.49 1.84 -7.23
N MET A 78 -9.71 2.45 -6.08
CA MET A 78 -8.95 2.12 -4.87
C MET A 78 -9.86 2.31 -3.67
N ALA A 79 -10.10 1.23 -2.93
CA ALA A 79 -10.82 1.27 -1.67
C ALA A 79 -9.82 1.38 -0.53
N THR A 80 -10.02 2.35 0.35
CA THR A 80 -9.09 2.56 1.47
C THR A 80 -9.84 2.54 2.78
N GLU A 81 -9.14 2.06 3.81
CA GLU A 81 -9.65 2.00 5.17
C GLU A 81 -8.52 2.37 6.12
N TRP A 82 -8.83 3.23 7.10
CA TRP A 82 -7.84 3.69 8.06
C TRP A 82 -8.14 3.09 9.43
N THR A 83 -7.10 2.65 10.12
CA THR A 83 -7.22 2.15 11.49
C THR A 83 -6.04 2.65 12.31
N ASP A 84 -6.08 2.38 13.62
CA ASP A 84 -4.95 2.70 14.48
C ASP A 84 -3.78 1.75 14.18
N PRO A 85 -2.54 2.20 14.34
CA PRO A 85 -1.39 1.35 14.06
C PRO A 85 -1.33 0.17 15.05
N ARG A 86 -0.93 -1.00 14.52
CA ARG A 86 -0.87 -2.24 15.30
C ARG A 86 0.55 -2.67 15.63
N GLY A 87 1.54 -2.14 14.90
CA GLY A 87 2.93 -2.54 15.10
C GLY A 87 3.24 -3.95 14.65
N GLU A 88 2.50 -4.49 13.68
CA GLU A 88 2.62 -5.88 13.23
C GLU A 88 3.81 -6.10 12.31
N TYR A 89 4.29 -5.04 11.65
CA TYR A 89 5.33 -5.18 10.63
C TYR A 89 6.58 -4.42 11.03
N LYS A 90 7.75 -5.05 10.79
CA LYS A 90 9.04 -4.39 11.03
C LYS A 90 9.55 -3.66 9.79
N ASP A 91 9.19 -4.16 8.62
CA ASP A 91 9.59 -3.58 7.36
C ASP A 91 8.45 -3.74 6.36
N PHE A 92 8.69 -3.39 5.10
CA PHE A 92 7.70 -3.61 4.05
C PHE A 92 8.12 -4.82 3.21
N ARG A 93 7.17 -5.69 2.91
CA ARG A 93 7.46 -6.92 2.19
C ARG A 93 6.42 -7.21 1.14
N VAL A 94 6.79 -8.06 0.18
CA VAL A 94 5.89 -8.58 -0.85
C VAL A 94 5.53 -10.02 -0.48
N ASP A 95 4.24 -10.31 -0.47
CA ASP A 95 3.74 -11.68 -0.27
C ASP A 95 3.41 -12.28 -1.63
N TYR A 96 3.92 -13.47 -1.89
CA TYR A 96 3.82 -14.15 -3.17
C TYR A 96 2.94 -15.41 -3.14
N ASP A 97 2.16 -15.61 -2.15
CA ASP A 97 1.35 -16.84 -2.02
C ASP A 97 0.32 -17.00 -3.15
#